data_8bdd8104722e985ca921c6fbe26f0394
#
_entry.id   8bdd8104722e985ca921c6fbe26f0394
#
_cell.length_a   1.000
_cell.length_b   1.000
_cell.length_c   1.000
_cell.angle_alpha   90.00
_cell.angle_beta   90.00
_cell.angle_gamma   90.00
#
_symmetry.space_group_name_H-M   'P 1'
#
loop_
_entity.id
_entity.type
_entity.pdbx_description
1 polymer ?
#
loop_
_entity_poly.entity_id
_entity_poly.type
_entity_poly.pdbx_seq_one_letter_code
_entity_poly.pdbx_strand_id
1 'polypeptide(L)'
;MVAAFNPEAVARHIDAAHARRDVYANLPPDLAPTTVADAYAAQQALARRLAPRLGGIAGLKIATTTRVMQELMGIDHPCGGVIFGANVHSSPAQIPLASHVHLMIECELAVRLRSPLPHGPTPYTAETVRPAVSALMPAFELIDDRHADYKSANALSLIADNCWNAGVVLGAETALEPTLPLSRIAGTVEINGQPGGAGTTDDPLGALAWLANLAAGLGQPLEPGMVVITGSVVPTLPIGPTDEFVFRLEGLGTVQLRAL
;
A
#
# COMPACT_ATOMS: atom_id res chain seq x y z
N MET A 1 -8.81 13.23 34.03
CA MET A 1 -8.28 11.97 33.51
C MET A 1 -8.43 12.03 32.00
N VAL A 2 -7.35 11.91 31.24
CA VAL A 2 -7.43 11.76 29.76
C VAL A 2 -8.09 10.42 29.53
N ALA A 3 -9.15 10.38 28.71
CA ALA A 3 -9.80 9.12 28.33
C ALA A 3 -8.78 8.22 27.63
N ALA A 4 -8.84 6.91 27.90
CA ALA A 4 -7.99 5.95 27.21
C ALA A 4 -8.30 5.98 25.70
N PHE A 5 -7.27 5.87 24.85
CA PHE A 5 -7.41 5.81 23.38
C PHE A 5 -8.37 4.69 22.99
N ASN A 6 -9.30 4.99 22.09
CA ASN A 6 -10.33 4.03 21.67
C ASN A 6 -10.23 3.77 20.16
N PRO A 7 -9.50 2.72 19.73
CA PRO A 7 -9.29 2.40 18.31
C PRO A 7 -10.60 2.08 17.57
N GLU A 8 -11.60 1.50 18.25
CA GLU A 8 -12.90 1.21 17.64
C GLU A 8 -13.71 2.49 17.34
N ALA A 9 -13.57 3.54 18.16
CA ALA A 9 -14.19 4.84 17.89
C ALA A 9 -13.54 5.50 16.66
N VAL A 10 -12.22 5.43 16.56
CA VAL A 10 -11.46 5.92 15.39
C VAL A 10 -11.89 5.17 14.14
N ALA A 11 -11.93 3.83 14.18
CA ALA A 11 -12.33 3.01 13.04
C ALA A 11 -13.77 3.33 12.56
N ARG A 12 -14.71 3.54 13.49
CA ARG A 12 -16.07 3.99 13.12
C ARG A 12 -16.10 5.36 12.47
N HIS A 13 -15.29 6.29 12.96
CA HIS A 13 -15.19 7.65 12.40
C HIS A 13 -14.67 7.60 10.95
N ILE A 14 -13.56 6.87 10.71
CA ILE A 14 -12.96 6.73 9.38
C ILE A 14 -13.92 6.03 8.43
N ASP A 15 -14.52 4.90 8.84
CA ASP A 15 -15.49 4.17 8.02
C ASP A 15 -16.70 5.04 7.63
N ALA A 16 -17.19 5.86 8.56
CA ALA A 16 -18.28 6.80 8.27
C ALA A 16 -17.85 7.92 7.31
N ALA A 17 -16.61 8.43 7.42
CA ALA A 17 -16.05 9.41 6.49
C ALA A 17 -15.90 8.83 5.07
N HIS A 18 -15.42 7.59 4.96
CA HIS A 18 -15.36 6.85 3.68
C HIS A 18 -16.77 6.69 3.07
N ALA A 19 -17.76 6.27 3.88
CA ALA A 19 -19.13 6.08 3.42
C ALA A 19 -19.79 7.36 2.91
N ARG A 20 -19.46 8.51 3.51
CA ARG A 20 -19.92 9.83 3.06
C ARG A 20 -19.09 10.41 1.91
N ARG A 21 -17.93 9.78 1.62
CA ARG A 21 -16.96 10.28 0.64
C ARG A 21 -16.42 11.66 1.01
N ASP A 22 -16.14 11.84 2.29
CA ASP A 22 -15.61 13.10 2.80
C ASP A 22 -14.19 13.34 2.25
N VAL A 23 -13.86 14.61 2.01
CA VAL A 23 -12.47 15.04 1.79
C VAL A 23 -11.65 14.63 3.03
N TYR A 24 -10.42 14.17 2.79
CA TYR A 24 -9.54 13.77 3.89
C TYR A 24 -9.28 14.92 4.86
N ALA A 25 -9.31 14.60 6.13
CA ALA A 25 -8.85 15.46 7.20
C ALA A 25 -8.14 14.61 8.26
N ASN A 26 -7.16 15.18 8.93
CA ASN A 26 -6.58 14.55 10.11
C ASN A 26 -7.68 14.25 11.14
N LEU A 27 -7.50 13.19 11.90
CA LEU A 27 -8.42 12.82 12.96
C LEU A 27 -8.57 13.96 13.97
N PRO A 28 -9.79 14.24 14.47
CA PRO A 28 -10.03 15.29 15.44
C PRO A 28 -9.32 14.96 16.77
N PRO A 29 -8.98 15.98 17.59
CA PRO A 29 -8.13 15.80 18.78
C PRO A 29 -8.60 14.76 19.79
N ASP A 30 -9.91 14.54 19.90
CA ASP A 30 -10.53 13.56 20.80
C ASP A 30 -10.46 12.11 20.28
N LEU A 31 -10.16 11.92 18.98
CA LEU A 31 -9.98 10.64 18.31
C LEU A 31 -8.55 10.40 17.81
N ALA A 32 -7.73 11.45 17.76
CA ALA A 32 -6.39 11.36 17.18
C ALA A 32 -5.49 10.41 17.98
N PRO A 33 -4.82 9.45 17.30
CA PRO A 33 -3.77 8.65 17.95
C PRO A 33 -2.61 9.54 18.37
N THR A 34 -2.01 9.23 19.51
CA THR A 34 -0.87 9.98 20.04
C THR A 34 0.46 9.23 19.87
N THR A 35 0.39 7.96 19.52
CA THR A 35 1.56 7.10 19.25
C THR A 35 1.36 6.29 17.96
N VAL A 36 2.46 5.81 17.38
CA VAL A 36 2.42 4.87 16.25
C VAL A 36 1.66 3.60 16.62
N ALA A 37 1.79 3.10 17.83
CA ALA A 37 1.06 1.94 18.32
C ALA A 37 -0.46 2.18 18.33
N ASP A 38 -0.92 3.37 18.80
CA ASP A 38 -2.34 3.74 18.73
C ASP A 38 -2.84 3.81 17.29
N ALA A 39 -2.05 4.39 16.38
CA ALA A 39 -2.42 4.51 14.99
C ALA A 39 -2.60 3.14 14.32
N TYR A 40 -1.69 2.18 14.55
CA TYR A 40 -1.85 0.81 14.07
C TYR A 40 -2.99 0.06 14.77
N ALA A 41 -3.25 0.31 16.06
CA ALA A 41 -4.41 -0.26 16.72
C ALA A 41 -5.72 0.23 16.08
N ALA A 42 -5.81 1.50 15.69
CA ALA A 42 -6.93 2.05 14.94
C ALA A 42 -7.03 1.45 13.54
N GLN A 43 -5.91 1.31 12.80
CA GLN A 43 -5.88 0.65 11.49
C GLN A 43 -6.38 -0.80 11.57
N GLN A 44 -5.92 -1.56 12.58
CA GLN A 44 -6.39 -2.94 12.78
C GLN A 44 -7.90 -2.99 13.11
N ALA A 45 -8.41 -2.05 13.90
CA ALA A 45 -9.84 -1.94 14.17
C ALA A 45 -10.62 -1.61 12.90
N LEU A 46 -10.10 -0.68 12.07
CA LEU A 46 -10.67 -0.36 10.76
C LEU A 46 -10.65 -1.60 9.85
N ALA A 47 -9.53 -2.32 9.77
CA ALA A 47 -9.40 -3.51 8.95
C ALA A 47 -10.42 -4.59 9.35
N ARG A 48 -10.58 -4.89 10.66
CA ARG A 48 -11.62 -5.81 11.14
C ARG A 48 -13.03 -5.38 10.74
N ARG A 49 -13.29 -4.07 10.79
CA ARG A 49 -14.59 -3.50 10.43
C ARG A 49 -14.88 -3.59 8.93
N LEU A 50 -13.88 -3.43 8.09
CA LEU A 50 -14.00 -3.46 6.64
C LEU A 50 -14.00 -4.88 6.05
N ALA A 51 -13.30 -5.83 6.67
CA ALA A 51 -13.13 -7.19 6.19
C ALA A 51 -14.43 -7.93 5.79
N PRO A 52 -15.57 -7.80 6.50
CA PRO A 52 -16.81 -8.48 6.10
C PRO A 52 -17.35 -8.06 4.72
N ARG A 53 -17.05 -6.84 4.26
CA ARG A 53 -17.51 -6.35 2.95
C ARG A 53 -16.41 -6.29 1.90
N LEU A 54 -15.14 -6.22 2.30
CA LEU A 54 -14.00 -6.11 1.38
C LEU A 54 -13.19 -7.42 1.27
N GLY A 55 -13.67 -8.49 1.88
CA GLY A 55 -12.90 -9.73 2.01
C GLY A 55 -11.80 -9.58 3.07
N GLY A 56 -11.10 -10.67 3.37
CA GLY A 56 -9.98 -10.65 4.29
C GLY A 56 -8.78 -9.85 3.77
N ILE A 57 -7.75 -9.70 4.61
CA ILE A 57 -6.48 -9.09 4.20
C ILE A 57 -5.79 -10.03 3.19
N ALA A 58 -5.54 -9.54 1.99
CA ALA A 58 -4.88 -10.26 0.91
C ALA A 58 -3.40 -9.86 0.73
N GLY A 59 -2.97 -8.83 1.44
CA GLY A 59 -1.60 -8.35 1.35
C GLY A 59 -1.34 -7.07 2.13
N LEU A 60 -0.14 -6.55 1.96
CA LEU A 60 0.29 -5.28 2.57
C LEU A 60 0.90 -4.35 1.53
N LYS A 61 0.84 -3.05 1.84
CA LYS A 61 1.51 -1.98 1.11
C LYS A 61 2.47 -1.24 2.03
N ILE A 62 3.55 -0.67 1.46
CA ILE A 62 4.43 0.25 2.15
C ILE A 62 4.16 1.67 1.64
N ALA A 63 4.20 2.65 2.54
CA ALA A 63 4.05 4.07 2.23
C ALA A 63 5.18 4.87 2.88
N THR A 64 5.35 6.13 2.44
CA THR A 64 6.34 7.05 3.00
C THR A 64 7.76 6.46 3.00
N THR A 65 8.13 5.80 1.89
CA THR A 65 9.43 5.12 1.76
C THR A 65 10.61 6.08 1.61
N THR A 66 10.37 7.31 1.15
CA THR A 66 11.41 8.31 0.96
C THR A 66 11.59 9.20 2.18
N ARG A 67 12.84 9.62 2.43
CA ARG A 67 13.15 10.54 3.53
C ARG A 67 12.37 11.86 3.44
N VAL A 68 12.17 12.38 2.25
CA VAL A 68 11.38 13.60 2.02
C VAL A 68 9.95 13.44 2.52
N MET A 69 9.31 12.31 2.22
CA MET A 69 7.94 12.04 2.70
C MET A 69 7.90 11.78 4.20
N GLN A 70 8.91 11.11 4.75
CA GLN A 70 9.01 10.91 6.21
C GLN A 70 9.15 12.25 6.95
N GLU A 71 10.03 13.13 6.50
CA GLU A 71 10.20 14.47 7.06
C GLU A 71 8.91 15.30 6.94
N LEU A 72 8.22 15.25 5.79
CA LEU A 72 6.95 15.94 5.58
C LEU A 72 5.86 15.46 6.55
N MET A 73 5.81 14.15 6.83
CA MET A 73 4.83 13.52 7.72
C MET A 73 5.25 13.52 9.21
N GLY A 74 6.45 14.03 9.53
CA GLY A 74 6.95 14.10 10.90
C GLY A 74 7.34 12.76 11.53
N ILE A 75 7.83 11.82 10.69
CA ILE A 75 8.28 10.46 11.09
C ILE A 75 9.68 10.19 10.52
N ASP A 76 10.31 9.12 11.01
CA ASP A 76 11.64 8.67 10.59
C ASP A 76 11.66 7.23 10.04
N HIS A 77 10.48 6.68 9.75
CA HIS A 77 10.28 5.32 9.25
C HIS A 77 9.14 5.27 8.22
N PRO A 78 9.07 4.23 7.38
CA PRO A 78 7.92 4.00 6.52
C PRO A 78 6.62 3.73 7.30
N CYS A 79 5.50 3.70 6.59
CA CYS A 79 4.21 3.28 7.11
C CYS A 79 3.74 2.03 6.34
N GLY A 80 2.94 1.18 7.01
CA GLY A 80 2.30 0.02 6.40
C GLY A 80 0.79 0.17 6.35
N GLY A 81 0.19 -0.36 5.29
CA GLY A 81 -1.27 -0.49 5.14
C GLY A 81 -1.64 -1.89 4.67
N VAL A 82 -2.92 -2.26 4.83
CA VAL A 82 -3.45 -3.54 4.38
C VAL A 82 -4.13 -3.43 3.01
N ILE A 83 -4.02 -4.47 2.20
CA ILE A 83 -4.74 -4.64 0.93
C ILE A 83 -5.86 -5.66 1.17
N PHE A 84 -7.10 -5.28 0.88
CA PHE A 84 -8.25 -6.17 1.02
C PHE A 84 -8.47 -7.01 -0.25
N GLY A 85 -8.98 -8.24 -0.07
CA GLY A 85 -9.15 -9.19 -1.16
C GLY A 85 -10.07 -8.71 -2.29
N ALA A 86 -11.15 -7.99 -1.97
CA ALA A 86 -12.06 -7.43 -2.97
C ALA A 86 -11.42 -6.30 -3.81
N ASN A 87 -10.33 -5.73 -3.31
CA ASN A 87 -9.62 -4.62 -3.97
C ASN A 87 -8.35 -5.09 -4.69
N VAL A 88 -8.17 -6.40 -4.85
CA VAL A 88 -7.11 -6.99 -5.70
C VAL A 88 -7.68 -7.24 -7.08
N HIS A 89 -7.20 -6.51 -8.06
CA HIS A 89 -7.63 -6.59 -9.46
C HIS A 89 -6.53 -7.24 -10.31
N SER A 90 -6.95 -7.98 -11.34
CA SER A 90 -6.02 -8.54 -12.33
C SER A 90 -5.94 -7.64 -13.56
N SER A 91 -4.76 -7.47 -14.12
CA SER A 91 -4.53 -6.77 -15.39
C SER A 91 -5.06 -7.57 -16.59
N PRO A 92 -5.67 -6.91 -17.62
CA PRO A 92 -6.04 -5.50 -17.66
C PRO A 92 -7.25 -5.21 -16.79
N ALA A 93 -7.20 -4.12 -15.99
CA ALA A 93 -8.29 -3.74 -15.10
C ALA A 93 -9.05 -2.50 -15.59
N GLN A 94 -10.34 -2.43 -15.25
CA GLN A 94 -11.16 -1.25 -15.43
C GLN A 94 -11.58 -0.73 -14.06
N ILE A 95 -11.24 0.51 -13.74
CA ILE A 95 -11.45 1.10 -12.41
C ILE A 95 -12.46 2.24 -12.50
N PRO A 96 -13.64 2.12 -11.86
CA PRO A 96 -14.64 3.17 -11.86
C PRO A 96 -14.21 4.33 -10.96
N LEU A 97 -13.85 5.47 -11.53
CA LEU A 97 -13.47 6.67 -10.77
C LEU A 97 -14.62 7.17 -9.89
N ALA A 98 -15.85 6.96 -10.32
CA ALA A 98 -17.04 7.34 -9.56
C ALA A 98 -17.14 6.67 -8.19
N SER A 99 -16.41 5.59 -7.91
CA SER A 99 -16.35 4.94 -6.58
C SER A 99 -15.32 5.53 -5.64
N HIS A 100 -14.49 6.46 -6.10
CA HIS A 100 -13.42 7.11 -5.33
C HIS A 100 -13.66 8.62 -5.21
N VAL A 101 -13.00 9.26 -4.25
CA VAL A 101 -13.07 10.72 -4.07
C VAL A 101 -12.00 11.40 -4.93
N HIS A 102 -10.74 10.95 -4.81
CA HIS A 102 -9.62 11.44 -5.60
C HIS A 102 -8.58 10.33 -5.77
N LEU A 103 -8.79 9.53 -6.82
CA LEU A 103 -7.92 8.40 -7.09
C LEU A 103 -6.59 8.85 -7.71
N MET A 104 -5.52 8.29 -7.18
CA MET A 104 -4.16 8.41 -7.69
C MET A 104 -3.60 6.99 -7.90
N ILE A 105 -2.54 6.86 -8.68
CA ILE A 105 -1.86 5.58 -8.88
C ILE A 105 -0.36 5.67 -8.64
N GLU A 106 0.21 4.58 -8.14
CA GLU A 106 1.65 4.37 -8.06
C GLU A 106 2.05 3.11 -8.83
N CYS A 107 3.18 3.20 -9.54
CA CYS A 107 3.73 2.10 -10.32
C CYS A 107 4.74 1.33 -9.47
N GLU A 108 4.48 0.05 -9.20
CA GLU A 108 5.23 -0.70 -8.20
C GLU A 108 5.70 -2.07 -8.68
N LEU A 109 6.67 -2.63 -7.97
CA LEU A 109 6.94 -4.06 -7.97
C LEU A 109 6.13 -4.71 -6.85
N ALA A 110 5.29 -5.67 -7.19
CA ALA A 110 4.63 -6.54 -6.23
C ALA A 110 5.34 -7.89 -6.11
N VAL A 111 5.36 -8.44 -4.90
CA VAL A 111 5.82 -9.80 -4.62
C VAL A 111 4.67 -10.65 -4.09
N ARG A 112 4.63 -11.95 -4.46
CA ARG A 112 3.71 -12.92 -3.85
C ARG A 112 4.47 -13.88 -2.95
N LEU A 113 3.91 -14.18 -1.80
CA LEU A 113 4.52 -15.10 -0.83
C LEU A 113 4.10 -16.55 -1.08
N ARG A 114 5.06 -17.48 -0.91
CA ARG A 114 4.85 -18.95 -0.90
C ARG A 114 4.83 -19.53 0.50
N SER A 115 5.45 -18.87 1.46
CA SER A 115 5.55 -19.33 2.84
C SER A 115 5.28 -18.22 3.82
N PRO A 116 4.83 -18.53 5.05
CA PRO A 116 4.53 -17.51 6.05
C PRO A 116 5.81 -16.85 6.56
N LEU A 117 5.67 -15.62 7.06
CA LEU A 117 6.70 -14.86 7.76
C LEU A 117 6.21 -14.58 9.19
N PRO A 118 6.23 -15.59 10.10
CA PRO A 118 5.75 -15.46 11.46
C PRO A 118 6.67 -14.60 12.34
N HIS A 119 6.23 -14.25 13.53
CA HIS A 119 7.09 -13.63 14.53
C HIS A 119 8.24 -14.60 14.88
N GLY A 120 9.47 -14.10 14.77
CA GLY A 120 10.69 -14.86 15.05
C GLY A 120 11.55 -14.21 16.13
N PRO A 121 12.60 -14.91 16.62
CA PRO A 121 13.51 -14.39 17.63
C PRO A 121 14.42 -13.26 17.11
N THR A 122 14.59 -13.16 15.80
CA THR A 122 15.37 -12.13 15.12
C THR A 122 14.54 -11.44 14.06
N PRO A 123 14.71 -10.12 13.87
CA PRO A 123 14.04 -9.41 12.80
C PRO A 123 14.39 -9.97 11.41
N TYR A 124 13.42 -9.89 10.50
CA TYR A 124 13.63 -10.21 9.10
C TYR A 124 14.57 -9.20 8.43
N THR A 125 15.37 -9.70 7.49
CA THR A 125 16.22 -8.91 6.59
C THR A 125 15.87 -9.24 5.15
N ALA A 126 16.37 -8.46 4.19
CA ALA A 126 16.19 -8.72 2.76
C ALA A 126 16.61 -10.17 2.37
N GLU A 127 17.67 -10.69 2.98
CA GLU A 127 18.14 -12.05 2.72
C GLU A 127 17.19 -13.12 3.27
N THR A 128 16.66 -12.90 4.49
CA THR A 128 15.81 -13.90 5.17
C THR A 128 14.37 -13.93 4.64
N VAL A 129 13.86 -12.85 4.04
CA VAL A 129 12.52 -12.83 3.41
C VAL A 129 12.53 -13.37 1.97
N ARG A 130 13.67 -13.30 1.26
CA ARG A 130 13.76 -13.72 -0.14
C ARG A 130 13.23 -15.13 -0.40
N PRO A 131 13.56 -16.18 0.40
CA PRO A 131 13.05 -17.52 0.18
C PRO A 131 11.52 -17.64 0.28
N ALA A 132 10.86 -16.71 0.97
CA ALA A 132 9.39 -16.69 1.08
C ALA A 132 8.69 -16.16 -0.15
N VAL A 133 9.39 -15.53 -1.10
CA VAL A 133 8.81 -14.99 -2.33
C VAL A 133 8.67 -16.09 -3.39
N SER A 134 7.48 -16.23 -3.98
CA SER A 134 7.21 -17.15 -5.10
C SER A 134 7.27 -16.46 -6.46
N ALA A 135 6.74 -15.25 -6.55
CA ALA A 135 6.59 -14.54 -7.81
C ALA A 135 6.71 -13.03 -7.66
N LEU A 136 7.02 -12.39 -8.77
CA LEU A 136 7.14 -10.96 -8.98
C LEU A 136 6.10 -10.51 -10.00
N MET A 137 5.55 -9.32 -9.84
CA MET A 137 4.55 -8.75 -10.75
C MET A 137 4.76 -7.24 -10.88
N PRO A 138 4.65 -6.65 -12.07
CA PRO A 138 4.37 -5.22 -12.16
C PRO A 138 2.98 -4.96 -11.57
N ALA A 139 2.82 -3.86 -10.85
CA ALA A 139 1.57 -3.52 -10.19
C ALA A 139 1.27 -2.03 -10.26
N PHE A 140 -0.02 -1.68 -10.18
CA PHE A 140 -0.45 -0.35 -9.78
C PHE A 140 -1.03 -0.42 -8.37
N GLU A 141 -0.54 0.41 -7.44
CA GLU A 141 -1.31 0.73 -6.25
C GLU A 141 -2.38 1.76 -6.62
N LEU A 142 -3.58 1.57 -6.09
CA LEU A 142 -4.68 2.52 -6.13
C LEU A 142 -4.71 3.26 -4.79
N ILE A 143 -4.59 4.58 -4.82
CA ILE A 143 -4.57 5.44 -3.64
C ILE A 143 -5.75 6.41 -3.73
N ASP A 144 -6.68 6.38 -2.78
CA ASP A 144 -7.71 7.41 -2.65
C ASP A 144 -7.31 8.37 -1.53
N ASP A 145 -6.52 9.39 -1.87
CA ASP A 145 -6.08 10.39 -0.91
C ASP A 145 -7.19 11.38 -0.51
N ARG A 146 -8.35 11.27 -1.16
CA ARG A 146 -9.55 12.08 -0.91
C ARG A 146 -9.26 13.59 -0.84
N HIS A 147 -8.40 14.08 -1.73
CA HIS A 147 -7.94 15.47 -1.77
C HIS A 147 -7.21 15.93 -0.49
N ALA A 148 -6.40 15.05 0.09
CA ALA A 148 -5.61 15.40 1.26
C ALA A 148 -4.68 16.60 1.01
N ASP A 149 -4.63 17.52 1.95
CA ASP A 149 -3.55 18.52 1.97
C ASP A 149 -2.30 17.88 2.59
N TYR A 150 -1.36 17.49 1.75
CA TYR A 150 -0.12 16.82 2.16
C TYR A 150 0.74 17.65 3.12
N LYS A 151 0.59 18.99 3.14
CA LYS A 151 1.34 19.87 4.03
C LYS A 151 0.83 19.82 5.46
N SER A 152 -0.45 19.52 5.65
CA SER A 152 -1.09 19.43 6.94
C SER A 152 -1.37 18.00 7.40
N ALA A 153 -1.29 17.02 6.50
CA ALA A 153 -1.48 15.61 6.83
C ALA A 153 -0.40 15.13 7.80
N ASN A 154 -0.81 14.32 8.80
CA ASN A 154 0.12 13.72 9.76
C ASN A 154 0.13 12.19 9.63
N ALA A 155 1.29 11.60 9.94
CA ALA A 155 1.51 10.18 9.81
C ALA A 155 0.56 9.31 10.65
N LEU A 156 0.19 9.74 11.86
CA LEU A 156 -0.65 8.93 12.74
C LEU A 156 -2.08 8.81 12.20
N SER A 157 -2.63 9.89 11.65
CA SER A 157 -3.94 9.85 10.97
C SER A 157 -3.86 9.06 9.65
N LEU A 158 -2.76 9.19 8.89
CA LEU A 158 -2.50 8.44 7.68
C LEU A 158 -2.46 6.93 7.94
N ILE A 159 -1.68 6.49 8.95
CA ILE A 159 -1.60 5.08 9.36
C ILE A 159 -2.98 4.56 9.76
N ALA A 160 -3.71 5.30 10.62
CA ALA A 160 -5.03 4.91 11.09
C ALA A 160 -6.03 4.73 9.94
N ASP A 161 -5.89 5.53 8.87
CA ASP A 161 -6.69 5.50 7.65
C ASP A 161 -6.07 4.61 6.54
N ASN A 162 -5.42 3.54 6.95
CA ASN A 162 -4.86 2.51 6.07
C ASN A 162 -3.93 3.05 4.97
N CYS A 163 -3.21 4.13 5.25
CA CYS A 163 -2.30 4.78 4.30
C CYS A 163 -2.96 5.05 2.93
N TRP A 164 -4.27 5.37 2.94
CA TRP A 164 -5.11 5.68 1.78
C TRP A 164 -5.18 4.59 0.72
N ASN A 165 -4.82 3.34 1.04
CA ASN A 165 -4.92 2.23 0.09
C ASN A 165 -6.37 1.99 -0.33
N ALA A 166 -6.63 2.05 -1.62
CA ALA A 166 -7.90 1.74 -2.27
C ALA A 166 -7.87 0.42 -3.05
N GLY A 167 -6.67 -0.17 -3.23
CA GLY A 167 -6.51 -1.47 -3.90
C GLY A 167 -5.21 -1.60 -4.66
N VAL A 168 -5.12 -2.68 -5.44
CA VAL A 168 -3.98 -2.99 -6.30
C VAL A 168 -4.43 -3.63 -7.60
N VAL A 169 -3.78 -3.28 -8.70
CA VAL A 169 -3.91 -3.99 -9.99
C VAL A 169 -2.61 -4.75 -10.21
N LEU A 170 -2.70 -6.06 -10.42
CA LEU A 170 -1.55 -6.95 -10.58
C LEU A 170 -1.39 -7.39 -12.03
N GLY A 171 -0.17 -7.30 -12.56
CA GLY A 171 0.23 -7.92 -13.81
C GLY A 171 0.40 -9.44 -13.68
N ALA A 172 0.88 -10.06 -14.75
CA ALA A 172 1.17 -11.50 -14.76
C ALA A 172 2.33 -11.82 -13.79
N GLU A 173 2.24 -12.99 -13.16
CA GLU A 173 3.29 -13.50 -12.26
C GLU A 173 4.50 -13.98 -13.07
N THR A 174 5.68 -13.56 -12.62
CA THR A 174 6.99 -14.09 -13.07
C THR A 174 7.66 -14.74 -11.87
N ALA A 175 8.08 -15.99 -12.00
CA ALA A 175 8.77 -16.70 -10.91
C ALA A 175 10.05 -15.95 -10.51
N LEU A 176 10.32 -15.89 -9.20
CA LEU A 176 11.55 -15.28 -8.70
C LEU A 176 12.73 -16.21 -8.96
N GLU A 177 13.61 -15.82 -9.88
CA GLU A 177 14.91 -16.50 -10.05
C GLU A 177 15.81 -16.25 -8.81
N PRO A 178 16.50 -17.28 -8.29
CA PRO A 178 17.24 -17.16 -7.03
C PRO A 178 18.26 -16.03 -6.98
N THR A 179 18.88 -15.71 -8.11
CA THR A 179 19.97 -14.71 -8.20
C THR A 179 19.55 -13.38 -8.81
N LEU A 180 18.26 -13.24 -9.22
CA LEU A 180 17.79 -11.99 -9.81
C LEU A 180 17.86 -10.85 -8.80
N PRO A 181 18.62 -9.77 -9.05
CA PRO A 181 18.59 -8.59 -8.20
C PRO A 181 17.25 -7.89 -8.39
N LEU A 182 16.58 -7.52 -7.29
CA LEU A 182 15.29 -6.82 -7.36
C LEU A 182 15.43 -5.31 -7.27
N SER A 183 16.57 -4.80 -6.85
CA SER A 183 16.90 -3.37 -6.91
C SER A 183 17.32 -2.98 -8.33
N ARG A 184 16.96 -1.74 -8.72
CA ARG A 184 17.32 -1.12 -10.01
C ARG A 184 16.72 -1.78 -11.24
N ILE A 185 15.61 -2.51 -11.10
CA ILE A 185 14.81 -2.95 -12.26
C ILE A 185 14.18 -1.71 -12.89
N ALA A 186 14.43 -1.50 -14.18
CA ALA A 186 13.89 -0.35 -14.88
C ALA A 186 12.37 -0.49 -15.07
N GLY A 187 11.66 0.60 -14.79
CA GLY A 187 10.22 0.71 -14.99
C GLY A 187 9.87 1.93 -15.85
N THR A 188 8.90 1.76 -16.74
CA THR A 188 8.37 2.84 -17.59
C THR A 188 6.86 2.79 -17.58
N VAL A 189 6.22 3.96 -17.52
CA VAL A 189 4.76 4.07 -17.64
C VAL A 189 4.39 4.89 -18.87
N GLU A 190 3.38 4.43 -19.58
CA GLU A 190 2.70 5.15 -20.66
C GLU A 190 1.31 5.56 -20.16
N ILE A 191 0.89 6.77 -20.52
CA ILE A 191 -0.44 7.32 -20.23
C ILE A 191 -1.05 7.69 -21.59
N ASN A 192 -2.17 7.07 -21.95
CA ASN A 192 -2.85 7.31 -23.24
C ASN A 192 -1.90 7.12 -24.44
N GLY A 193 -1.00 6.12 -24.38
CA GLY A 193 -0.02 5.85 -25.42
C GLY A 193 1.14 6.84 -25.51
N GLN A 194 1.29 7.74 -24.53
CA GLN A 194 2.40 8.70 -24.45
C GLN A 194 3.30 8.39 -23.24
N PRO A 195 4.60 8.69 -23.29
CA PRO A 195 5.47 8.51 -22.13
C PRO A 195 4.97 9.29 -20.91
N GLY A 196 4.72 8.59 -19.79
CA GLY A 196 4.22 9.16 -18.53
C GLY A 196 5.27 9.25 -17.43
N GLY A 197 6.37 8.50 -17.56
CA GLY A 197 7.46 8.51 -16.58
C GLY A 197 8.34 7.27 -16.66
N ALA A 198 9.47 7.33 -15.98
CA ALA A 198 10.41 6.23 -15.85
C ALA A 198 11.14 6.29 -14.51
N GLY A 199 11.58 5.15 -14.01
CA GLY A 199 12.36 5.04 -12.78
C GLY A 199 12.93 3.63 -12.61
N THR A 200 13.37 3.31 -11.41
CA THR A 200 13.86 1.99 -11.05
C THR A 200 13.35 1.58 -9.68
N THR A 201 13.21 0.27 -9.45
CA THR A 201 12.98 -0.25 -8.10
C THR A 201 14.14 0.13 -7.18
N ASP A 202 13.84 0.43 -5.92
CA ASP A 202 14.86 0.78 -4.90
C ASP A 202 15.29 -0.47 -4.12
N ASP A 203 14.63 -0.81 -3.03
CA ASP A 203 14.92 -1.99 -2.19
C ASP A 203 13.66 -2.81 -1.88
N PRO A 204 13.13 -3.58 -2.86
CA PRO A 204 11.89 -4.36 -2.66
C PRO A 204 11.96 -5.40 -1.55
N LEU A 205 13.13 -6.05 -1.37
CA LEU A 205 13.28 -7.04 -0.30
C LEU A 205 13.43 -6.39 1.07
N GLY A 206 14.06 -5.23 1.17
CA GLY A 206 14.09 -4.44 2.40
C GLY A 206 12.70 -3.94 2.79
N ALA A 207 11.90 -3.48 1.83
CA ALA A 207 10.51 -3.11 2.04
C ALA A 207 9.66 -4.30 2.54
N LEU A 208 9.81 -5.49 1.91
CA LEU A 208 9.16 -6.72 2.38
C LEU A 208 9.60 -7.09 3.79
N ALA A 209 10.91 -7.01 4.10
CA ALA A 209 11.43 -7.32 5.43
C ALA A 209 10.86 -6.36 6.48
N TRP A 210 10.80 -5.06 6.16
CA TRP A 210 10.23 -4.06 7.05
C TRP A 210 8.75 -4.34 7.34
N LEU A 211 7.95 -4.61 6.31
CA LEU A 211 6.53 -4.96 6.46
C LEU A 211 6.32 -6.30 7.20
N ALA A 212 7.18 -7.29 6.98
CA ALA A 212 7.13 -8.56 7.70
C ALA A 212 7.38 -8.36 9.21
N ASN A 213 8.35 -7.52 9.58
CA ASN A 213 8.63 -7.18 10.96
C ASN A 213 7.47 -6.39 11.60
N LEU A 214 6.92 -5.41 10.87
CA LEU A 214 5.76 -4.67 11.33
C LEU A 214 4.55 -5.60 11.57
N ALA A 215 4.20 -6.41 10.59
CA ALA A 215 3.05 -7.31 10.64
C ALA A 215 3.18 -8.35 11.77
N ALA A 216 4.37 -8.94 11.91
CA ALA A 216 4.69 -9.86 13.00
C ALA A 216 4.58 -9.16 14.38
N GLY A 217 5.10 -7.94 14.52
CA GLY A 217 4.99 -7.14 15.73
C GLY A 217 3.56 -6.74 16.09
N LEU A 218 2.69 -6.60 15.09
CA LEU A 218 1.26 -6.35 15.26
C LEU A 218 0.42 -7.61 15.50
N GLY A 219 1.05 -8.81 15.53
CA GLY A 219 0.36 -10.08 15.70
C GLY A 219 -0.45 -10.52 14.46
N GLN A 220 -0.14 -9.98 13.29
CA GLN A 220 -0.79 -10.29 12.01
C GLN A 220 0.29 -10.66 10.97
N PRO A 221 1.02 -11.76 11.13
CA PRO A 221 2.12 -12.14 10.26
C PRO A 221 1.65 -12.28 8.81
N LEU A 222 2.59 -12.13 7.88
CA LEU A 222 2.34 -12.36 6.47
C LEU A 222 2.16 -13.87 6.21
N GLU A 223 1.16 -14.21 5.41
CA GLU A 223 0.76 -15.58 5.11
C GLU A 223 1.02 -15.94 3.63
N PRO A 224 1.11 -17.24 3.30
CA PRO A 224 1.22 -17.69 1.91
C PRO A 224 0.08 -17.19 1.04
N GLY A 225 0.40 -16.78 -0.19
CA GLY A 225 -0.55 -16.21 -1.14
C GLY A 225 -0.75 -14.70 -1.02
N MET A 226 -0.35 -14.10 0.10
CA MET A 226 -0.40 -12.64 0.25
C MET A 226 0.51 -11.93 -0.75
N VAL A 227 0.07 -10.75 -1.17
CA VAL A 227 0.81 -9.84 -2.05
C VAL A 227 1.37 -8.69 -1.22
N VAL A 228 2.61 -8.32 -1.50
CA VAL A 228 3.23 -7.13 -0.91
C VAL A 228 3.70 -6.22 -2.04
N ILE A 229 3.24 -4.96 -2.05
CA ILE A 229 3.76 -3.91 -2.92
C ILE A 229 4.85 -3.14 -2.18
N THR A 230 5.94 -2.81 -2.90
CA THR A 230 7.26 -2.57 -2.29
C THR A 230 7.80 -1.16 -2.45
N GLY A 231 6.94 -0.25 -2.89
CA GLY A 231 7.27 1.16 -3.09
C GLY A 231 7.31 1.57 -4.56
N SER A 232 6.97 2.83 -4.80
CA SER A 232 6.76 3.35 -6.14
C SER A 232 8.06 3.52 -6.93
N VAL A 233 8.03 3.11 -8.20
CA VAL A 233 9.13 3.20 -9.17
C VAL A 233 9.17 4.58 -9.81
N VAL A 234 8.00 5.22 -9.95
CA VAL A 234 7.84 6.59 -10.49
C VAL A 234 7.02 7.42 -9.50
N PRO A 235 7.10 8.76 -9.54
CA PRO A 235 6.23 9.59 -8.70
C PRO A 235 4.74 9.23 -8.88
N THR A 236 3.95 9.40 -7.82
CA THR A 236 2.49 9.20 -7.84
C THR A 236 1.85 9.98 -8.99
N LEU A 237 0.97 9.33 -9.74
CA LEU A 237 0.36 9.86 -10.95
C LEU A 237 -1.14 10.14 -10.72
N PRO A 238 -1.63 11.30 -11.18
CA PRO A 238 -3.07 11.55 -11.21
C PRO A 238 -3.73 10.67 -12.27
N ILE A 239 -5.00 10.33 -12.06
CA ILE A 239 -5.82 9.58 -13.01
C ILE A 239 -7.10 10.36 -13.31
N GLY A 240 -7.35 10.60 -14.60
CA GLY A 240 -8.54 11.24 -15.12
C GLY A 240 -9.53 10.27 -15.79
N PRO A 241 -10.74 10.73 -16.10
CA PRO A 241 -11.72 9.92 -16.81
C PRO A 241 -11.16 9.43 -18.16
N THR A 242 -11.38 8.14 -18.46
CA THR A 242 -10.94 7.46 -19.68
C THR A 242 -9.42 7.28 -19.85
N ASP A 243 -8.59 7.70 -18.88
CA ASP A 243 -7.16 7.48 -18.96
C ASP A 243 -6.82 5.98 -19.00
N GLU A 244 -5.84 5.67 -19.83
CA GLU A 244 -5.26 4.33 -19.96
C GLU A 244 -3.79 4.35 -19.54
N PHE A 245 -3.44 3.46 -18.64
CA PHE A 245 -2.08 3.33 -18.13
C PHE A 245 -1.52 1.96 -18.48
N VAL A 246 -0.27 1.96 -18.96
CA VAL A 246 0.52 0.74 -19.18
C VAL A 246 1.84 0.92 -18.46
N PHE A 247 2.07 0.16 -17.39
CA PHE A 247 3.35 0.14 -16.70
C PHE A 247 4.10 -1.14 -17.03
N ARG A 248 5.38 -0.99 -17.36
CA ARG A 248 6.29 -2.08 -17.72
C ARG A 248 7.46 -2.11 -16.74
N LEU A 249 7.73 -3.28 -16.19
CA LEU A 249 9.00 -3.57 -15.50
C LEU A 249 9.87 -4.46 -16.39
N GLU A 250 11.12 -4.08 -16.58
CA GLU A 250 12.06 -4.80 -17.43
C GLU A 250 12.23 -6.24 -16.96
N GLY A 251 12.05 -7.21 -17.89
CA GLY A 251 12.13 -8.64 -17.59
C GLY A 251 10.95 -9.23 -16.82
N LEU A 252 10.00 -8.43 -16.33
CA LEU A 252 8.87 -8.88 -15.50
C LEU A 252 7.49 -8.70 -16.16
N GLY A 253 7.42 -8.00 -17.31
CA GLY A 253 6.17 -7.83 -18.05
C GLY A 253 5.47 -6.50 -17.80
N THR A 254 4.14 -6.49 -17.96
CA THR A 254 3.32 -5.26 -17.93
C THR A 254 2.08 -5.43 -17.06
N VAL A 255 1.60 -4.30 -16.54
CA VAL A 255 0.27 -4.15 -15.94
C VAL A 255 -0.48 -3.03 -16.66
N GLN A 256 -1.79 -3.20 -16.85
CA GLN A 256 -2.65 -2.26 -17.58
C GLN A 256 -3.88 -1.90 -16.74
N LEU A 257 -4.25 -0.63 -16.79
CA LEU A 257 -5.42 -0.08 -16.11
C LEU A 257 -6.10 0.93 -17.02
N ARG A 258 -7.43 0.92 -17.04
CA ARG A 258 -8.28 1.94 -17.68
C ARG A 258 -9.24 2.53 -16.65
N ALA A 259 -9.31 3.85 -16.59
CA ALA A 259 -10.33 4.58 -15.83
C ALA A 259 -11.69 4.57 -16.53
N LEU A 260 -12.78 4.43 -15.77
CA LEU A 260 -14.16 4.49 -16.24
C LEU A 260 -14.92 5.66 -15.61
#